data_5822772013de1ea252a400b769125244
#
_entry.id   5822772013de1ea252a400b769125244
#
_cell.length_a   1.000
_cell.length_b   1.000
_cell.length_c   1.000
_cell.angle_alpha   90.00
_cell.angle_beta   90.00
_cell.angle_gamma   90.00
#
_symmetry.space_group_name_H-M   'P 1'
#
loop_
_entity.id
_entity.type
_entity.pdbx_description
1 polymer ?
#
loop_
_entity_poly.entity_id
_entity_poly.type
_entity_poly.pdbx_seq_one_letter_code
_entity_poly.pdbx_strand_id
1 'polypeptide(L)'
;MNRKDGELVEEWDRLVLDDRAGAVRFSAHVRPRSSRSTILGVREGLLDVAVMSPPTDGSANDELRKIVARALGVRAIDVSIVVGTSSRTKVLEVNGTSSTQARDRLRHAKR
;
A
#
# COMPACT_ATOMS: atom_id res chain seq x y z
N MET A 1 -27.05 -11.27 6.73
CA MET A 1 -26.86 -10.73 6.22
C MET A 1 -26.68 -10.42 5.69
N ASN A 2 -26.65 -10.59 5.65
CA ASN A 2 -26.52 -10.12 4.97
C ASN A 2 -26.11 -9.80 4.38
N ARG A 3 -25.88 -9.67 4.10
CA ARG A 3 -25.46 -9.30 3.48
C ARG A 3 -25.44 -9.40 2.84
N LYS A 4 -26.07 -9.56 2.70
CA LYS A 4 -25.72 -9.64 1.77
C LYS A 4 -24.70 -9.36 1.66
N ASP A 5 -24.57 -9.95 2.19
CA ASP A 5 -23.39 -9.56 2.47
C ASP A 5 -22.30 -9.79 1.51
N GLY A 6 -22.06 -10.73 0.69
CA GLY A 6 -21.06 -10.91 -0.32
C GLY A 6 -21.07 -9.82 -1.36
N GLU A 7 -22.24 -9.35 -1.73
CA GLU A 7 -22.33 -8.28 -2.72
C GLU A 7 -21.91 -6.93 -2.18
N LEU A 8 -21.62 -6.85 -0.88
CA LEU A 8 -21.19 -5.63 -0.25
C LEU A 8 -19.71 -5.67 0.12
N VAL A 9 -18.91 -6.43 -0.62
CA VAL A 9 -17.47 -6.52 -0.40
C VAL A 9 -16.84 -5.16 -0.77
N GLU A 10 -16.23 -4.52 0.22
CA GLU A 10 -15.53 -3.26 -0.01
C GLU A 10 -14.24 -3.48 -0.77
N GLU A 11 -13.75 -2.43 -1.44
CA GLU A 11 -12.49 -2.53 -2.17
C GLU A 11 -11.35 -3.01 -1.28
N TRP A 12 -11.33 -2.59 -0.01
CA TRP A 12 -10.24 -2.93 0.92
C TRP A 12 -10.19 -4.41 1.27
N ASP A 13 -11.33 -5.10 1.13
CA ASP A 13 -11.36 -6.55 1.34
C ASP A 13 -10.64 -7.27 0.21
N ARG A 14 -10.46 -6.64 -0.92
CA ARG A 14 -9.78 -7.22 -2.08
C ARG A 14 -8.27 -7.02 -2.06
N LEU A 15 -7.77 -6.17 -1.17
CA LEU A 15 -6.33 -5.97 -1.04
C LEU A 15 -5.71 -7.26 -0.52
N VAL A 16 -4.72 -7.77 -1.25
CA VAL A 16 -4.05 -9.01 -0.87
C VAL A 16 -2.94 -8.67 0.11
N LEU A 17 -3.07 -9.15 1.33
CA LEU A 17 -2.11 -8.93 2.40
C LEU A 17 -1.64 -10.28 2.91
N ASP A 18 -0.33 -10.46 2.99
CA ASP A 18 0.29 -11.73 3.34
C ASP A 18 1.08 -11.55 4.63
N ASP A 19 0.61 -12.18 5.71
CA ASP A 19 1.29 -12.09 7.00
C ASP A 19 2.60 -12.85 6.97
N ARG A 20 3.63 -12.21 7.52
CA ARG A 20 4.94 -12.79 7.78
C ARG A 20 5.24 -12.63 9.25
N ALA A 21 6.23 -13.34 9.77
CA ALA A 21 6.58 -13.24 11.19
C ALA A 21 6.95 -11.79 11.53
N GLY A 22 6.07 -11.09 12.24
CA GLY A 22 6.29 -9.71 12.65
C GLY A 22 6.15 -8.67 11.55
N ALA A 23 5.63 -9.03 10.38
CA ALA A 23 5.53 -8.13 9.24
C ALA A 23 4.35 -8.50 8.36
N VAL A 24 4.03 -7.61 7.41
CA VAL A 24 3.04 -7.89 6.37
C VAL A 24 3.66 -7.56 5.02
N ARG A 25 3.35 -8.38 4.02
CA ARG A 25 3.84 -8.17 2.66
C ARG A 25 2.65 -7.98 1.72
N PHE A 26 2.74 -7.01 0.83
CA PHE A 26 1.69 -6.72 -0.15
C PHE A 26 2.27 -5.96 -1.33
N SER A 27 1.52 -5.93 -2.42
CA SER A 27 1.96 -5.23 -3.62
C SER A 27 1.26 -3.90 -3.77
N ALA A 28 1.97 -2.93 -4.34
CA ALA A 28 1.46 -1.61 -4.62
C ALA A 28 1.67 -1.28 -6.10
N HIS A 29 0.64 -0.68 -6.71
CA HIS A 29 0.76 -0.10 -8.04
C HIS A 29 1.00 1.40 -7.87
N VAL A 30 2.07 1.90 -8.47
CA VAL A 30 2.51 3.28 -8.30
C VAL A 30 2.18 4.08 -9.54
N ARG A 31 1.49 5.21 -9.37
CA ARG A 31 1.21 6.16 -10.44
C ARG A 31 2.14 7.35 -10.30
N PRO A 32 3.23 7.41 -11.07
CA PRO A 32 4.21 8.49 -10.94
C PRO A 32 3.70 9.79 -11.57
N ARG A 33 4.42 10.88 -11.30
CA ARG A 33 4.12 12.20 -11.88
C ARG A 33 2.70 12.66 -11.61
N SER A 34 2.14 12.24 -10.49
CA SER A 34 0.81 12.66 -10.09
C SER A 34 0.88 14.05 -9.46
N SER A 35 -0.28 14.71 -9.33
CA SER A 35 -0.33 16.06 -8.78
C SER A 35 -0.14 16.07 -7.27
N ARG A 36 -0.26 14.93 -6.60
CA ARG A 36 -0.04 14.82 -5.16
C ARG A 36 0.31 13.40 -4.78
N SER A 37 0.82 13.27 -3.55
CA SER A 37 1.19 11.97 -2.97
C SER A 37 0.05 11.49 -2.10
N THR A 38 -0.59 10.38 -2.48
CA THR A 38 -1.74 9.90 -1.71
C THR A 38 -2.05 8.43 -2.03
N ILE A 39 -2.75 7.79 -1.11
CA ILE A 39 -3.31 6.46 -1.34
C ILE A 39 -4.62 6.63 -2.07
N LEU A 40 -4.75 5.99 -3.24
CA LEU A 40 -5.93 6.11 -4.09
C LEU A 40 -6.97 5.04 -3.79
N GLY A 41 -6.56 3.87 -3.31
CA GLY A 41 -7.48 2.78 -3.04
C GLY A 41 -6.85 1.44 -3.37
N VAL A 42 -7.67 0.52 -3.83
CA VAL A 42 -7.23 -0.84 -4.19
C VAL A 42 -7.57 -1.07 -5.65
N ARG A 43 -6.64 -1.64 -6.39
CA ARG A 43 -6.80 -1.93 -7.80
C ARG A 43 -6.30 -3.35 -8.07
N GLU A 44 -7.21 -4.25 -8.44
CA GLU A 44 -6.87 -5.62 -8.81
C GLU A 44 -6.04 -6.33 -7.71
N GLY A 45 -6.45 -6.12 -6.46
CA GLY A 45 -5.77 -6.72 -5.32
C GLY A 45 -4.54 -5.99 -4.84
N LEU A 46 -4.15 -4.89 -5.50
CA LEU A 46 -2.97 -4.10 -5.19
C LEU A 46 -3.35 -2.79 -4.52
N LEU A 47 -2.47 -2.29 -3.67
CA LEU A 47 -2.62 -0.93 -3.15
C LEU A 47 -2.27 0.06 -4.27
N ASP A 48 -3.19 0.98 -4.57
CA ASP A 48 -3.00 1.96 -5.63
C ASP A 48 -2.54 3.28 -5.00
N VAL A 49 -1.36 3.76 -5.39
CA VAL A 49 -0.70 4.90 -4.74
C VAL A 49 -0.22 5.89 -5.80
N ALA A 50 -0.60 7.16 -5.61
CA ALA A 50 -0.08 8.25 -6.44
C ALA A 50 1.15 8.83 -5.79
N VAL A 51 2.20 9.06 -6.58
CA VAL A 51 3.40 9.74 -6.15
C VAL A 51 3.71 10.88 -7.12
N MET A 52 4.34 11.93 -6.62
CA MET A 52 4.65 13.10 -7.43
C MET A 52 5.92 12.91 -8.24
N SER A 53 6.86 12.15 -7.73
CA SER A 53 8.15 11.94 -8.35
C SER A 53 8.06 11.16 -9.66
N PRO A 54 9.01 11.37 -10.58
CA PRO A 54 9.08 10.54 -11.79
C PRO A 54 9.54 9.12 -11.45
N PRO A 55 9.24 8.14 -12.32
CA PRO A 55 9.54 6.74 -12.00
C PRO A 55 11.00 6.35 -12.13
N THR A 56 11.83 7.24 -12.70
CA THR A 56 13.18 6.87 -13.13
C THR A 56 14.26 7.10 -12.07
N ASP A 57 13.92 7.70 -10.94
CA ASP A 57 14.90 7.90 -9.87
C ASP A 57 14.39 7.32 -8.56
N GLY A 58 15.29 7.27 -7.58
CA GLY A 58 14.97 6.66 -6.29
C GLY A 58 13.95 7.45 -5.46
N SER A 59 13.63 8.68 -5.85
CA SER A 59 12.74 9.51 -5.05
C SER A 59 11.31 8.97 -5.04
N ALA A 60 10.86 8.31 -6.12
CA ALA A 60 9.54 7.68 -6.13
C ALA A 60 9.45 6.56 -5.11
N ASN A 61 10.51 5.77 -4.96
CA ASN A 61 10.55 4.70 -3.96
C ASN A 61 10.53 5.26 -2.55
N ASP A 62 11.31 6.31 -2.30
CA ASP A 62 11.33 6.95 -0.99
C ASP A 62 9.97 7.57 -0.67
N GLU A 63 9.36 8.20 -1.65
CA GLU A 63 8.05 8.81 -1.49
C GLU A 63 7.00 7.74 -1.15
N LEU A 64 7.01 6.62 -1.88
CA LEU A 64 6.11 5.49 -1.62
C LEU A 64 6.27 4.99 -0.19
N ARG A 65 7.52 4.78 0.26
CA ARG A 65 7.75 4.29 1.62
C ARG A 65 7.19 5.25 2.66
N LYS A 66 7.36 6.56 2.45
CA LYS A 66 6.86 7.56 3.39
C LYS A 66 5.34 7.60 3.43
N ILE A 67 4.68 7.50 2.27
CA ILE A 67 3.22 7.47 2.20
C ILE A 67 2.68 6.26 2.98
N VAL A 68 3.24 5.08 2.71
CA VAL A 68 2.79 3.84 3.33
C VAL A 68 3.08 3.86 4.83
N ALA A 69 4.27 4.32 5.22
CA ALA A 69 4.64 4.38 6.64
C ALA A 69 3.69 5.29 7.42
N ARG A 70 3.37 6.45 6.86
CA ARG A 70 2.45 7.39 7.51
C ARG A 70 1.07 6.76 7.66
N ALA A 71 0.58 6.11 6.61
CA ALA A 71 -0.74 5.49 6.64
C ALA A 71 -0.82 4.37 7.68
N LEU A 72 0.26 3.61 7.83
CA LEU A 72 0.30 2.46 8.73
C LEU A 72 0.75 2.80 10.14
N GLY A 73 1.19 4.03 10.37
CA GLY A 73 1.65 4.44 11.69
C GLY A 73 2.98 3.81 12.07
N VAL A 74 3.84 3.52 11.10
CA VAL A 74 5.18 2.98 11.32
C VAL A 74 6.21 3.96 10.77
N ARG A 75 7.48 3.69 11.02
CA ARG A 75 8.56 4.53 10.49
C ARG A 75 8.86 4.15 9.05
N ALA A 76 9.39 5.11 8.28
CA ALA A 76 9.74 4.82 6.88
C ALA A 76 10.74 3.66 6.78
N ILE A 77 11.63 3.52 7.76
CA ILE A 77 12.62 2.44 7.77
C ILE A 77 11.97 1.07 7.93
N ASP A 78 10.74 1.03 8.46
CA ASP A 78 10.02 -0.23 8.61
C ASP A 78 9.40 -0.71 7.30
N VAL A 79 9.42 0.13 6.26
CA VAL A 79 8.86 -0.19 4.96
C VAL A 79 10.00 -0.47 3.98
N SER A 80 10.03 -1.69 3.44
CA SER A 80 11.04 -2.11 2.48
C SER A 80 10.39 -2.45 1.15
N ILE A 81 11.04 -2.09 0.06
CA ILE A 81 10.63 -2.54 -1.27
C ILE A 81 11.47 -3.78 -1.57
N VAL A 82 10.83 -4.95 -1.61
CA VAL A 82 11.56 -6.22 -1.71
C VAL A 82 11.62 -6.74 -3.13
N VAL A 83 10.68 -6.31 -4.00
CA VAL A 83 10.69 -6.70 -5.41
C VAL A 83 10.16 -5.51 -6.22
N GLY A 84 10.67 -5.34 -7.44
CA GLY A 84 10.13 -4.36 -8.37
C GLY A 84 10.61 -2.94 -8.15
N THR A 85 11.86 -2.76 -7.69
CA THR A 85 12.37 -1.43 -7.37
C THR A 85 12.36 -0.46 -8.55
N SER A 86 12.39 -0.96 -9.79
CA SER A 86 12.34 -0.13 -10.99
C SER A 86 11.07 -0.32 -11.79
N SER A 87 10.06 -0.94 -11.21
CA SER A 87 8.77 -1.23 -11.84
C SER A 87 7.68 -0.37 -11.21
N ARG A 88 6.56 -0.18 -11.92
CA ARG A 88 5.39 0.48 -11.33
C ARG A 88 4.66 -0.40 -10.34
N THR A 89 4.82 -1.71 -10.41
CA THR A 89 4.26 -2.63 -9.42
C THR A 89 5.39 -3.07 -8.52
N LYS A 90 5.24 -2.82 -7.23
CA LYS A 90 6.27 -3.07 -6.25
C LYS A 90 5.73 -3.95 -5.13
N VAL A 91 6.56 -4.87 -4.65
CA VAL A 91 6.21 -5.67 -3.47
C VAL A 91 6.85 -5.01 -2.27
N LEU A 92 6.03 -4.71 -1.28
CA LEU A 92 6.45 -4.06 -0.04
C LEU A 92 6.39 -5.04 1.11
N GLU A 93 7.31 -4.87 2.05
CA GLU A 93 7.25 -5.58 3.32
C GLU A 93 7.31 -4.54 4.43
N VAL A 94 6.36 -4.59 5.36
CA VAL A 94 6.25 -3.61 6.43
C VAL A 94 6.37 -4.33 7.76
N ASN A 95 7.37 -3.96 8.54
CA ASN A 95 7.58 -4.51 9.88
C ASN A 95 6.70 -3.79 10.88
N GLY A 96 6.30 -4.51 11.92
CA GLY A 96 5.59 -3.92 13.05
C GLY A 96 4.09 -3.79 12.86
N THR A 97 3.53 -4.49 11.88
CA THR A 97 2.08 -4.49 11.66
C THR A 97 1.64 -5.85 11.15
N SER A 98 0.33 -6.07 11.13
CA SER A 98 -0.28 -7.30 10.65
C SER A 98 -1.23 -6.99 9.50
N SER A 99 -1.71 -8.04 8.81
CA SER A 99 -2.67 -7.85 7.72
C SER A 99 -3.95 -7.17 8.22
N THR A 100 -4.45 -7.55 9.38
CA THR A 100 -5.66 -6.96 9.94
C THR A 100 -5.46 -5.46 10.22
N GLN A 101 -4.36 -5.11 10.89
CA GLN A 101 -4.05 -3.72 11.19
C GLN A 101 -3.78 -2.92 9.92
N ALA A 102 -3.04 -3.49 8.99
CA ALA A 102 -2.69 -2.79 7.75
C ALA A 102 -3.94 -2.48 6.93
N ARG A 103 -4.83 -3.43 6.78
CA ARG A 103 -6.08 -3.21 6.03
C ARG A 103 -6.89 -2.08 6.65
N ASP A 104 -7.05 -2.10 7.96
CA ASP A 104 -7.84 -1.10 8.65
C ASP A 104 -7.22 0.29 8.52
N ARG A 105 -5.91 0.39 8.75
CA ARG A 105 -5.24 1.69 8.70
C ARG A 105 -5.16 2.26 7.29
N LEU A 106 -4.92 1.42 6.30
CA LEU A 106 -4.89 1.87 4.90
C LEU A 106 -6.26 2.37 4.46
N ARG A 107 -7.31 1.66 4.86
CA ARG A 107 -8.66 2.09 4.54
C ARG A 107 -8.95 3.47 5.09
N HIS A 108 -8.54 3.75 6.32
CA HIS A 108 -8.77 5.04 6.95
C HIS A 108 -7.87 6.15 6.40
N ALA A 109 -6.76 5.79 5.77
CA ALA A 109 -5.83 6.77 5.21
C ALA A 109 -6.29 7.32 3.87
N LYS A 110 -7.19 6.62 3.17
CA LYS A 110 -7.73 7.09 1.91
C LYS A 110 -8.73 8.22 2.16
N ARG A 111 -8.60 9.30 1.40
CA ARG A 111 -9.51 10.45 1.49
C ARG A 111 -10.33 10.62 0.22
#